data_2fadb603d5d5fc0dd05b3b53c7b41af5
#
_entry.id   2fadb603d5d5fc0dd05b3b53c7b41af5
#
_cell.length_a   1.000
_cell.length_b   1.000
_cell.length_c   1.000
_cell.angle_alpha   90.00
_cell.angle_beta   90.00
_cell.angle_gamma   90.00
#
_symmetry.space_group_name_H-M   'P 1'
#
loop_
_entity.id
_entity.type
_entity.pdbx_description
1 polymer ?
#
loop_
_entity_poly.entity_id
_entity_poly.type
_entity_poly.pdbx_seq_one_letter_code
_entity_poly.pdbx_strand_id
1 'polypeptide(L)'
;DAYKAAYMNAFAFTDLQRRMAEQIAKKIGQPVAVGRYADLVDSFHIYGSYFKQFEGFLKSVQTRSFEERTWPSSFAEPMFEEARERLAAEKT
;
A
#
# COMPACT_ATOMS: atom_id res chain seq x y z
N ASP A 1 -13.18 -1.35 -6.56
CA ASP A 1 -12.54 -0.49 -7.56
C ASP A 1 -11.09 -0.93 -7.76
N ALA A 2 -10.78 -1.40 -8.97
CA ALA A 2 -9.46 -1.91 -9.33
C ALA A 2 -8.40 -0.81 -9.45
N TYR A 3 -8.82 0.42 -9.76
CA TYR A 3 -7.89 1.50 -10.09
C TYR A 3 -7.33 2.22 -8.87
N LYS A 4 -8.14 2.45 -7.86
CA LYS A 4 -7.72 3.18 -6.66
C LYS A 4 -7.85 2.36 -5.38
N ALA A 5 -9.04 1.89 -5.07
CA ALA A 5 -9.32 1.25 -3.77
C ALA A 5 -8.53 -0.05 -3.58
N ALA A 6 -8.40 -0.86 -4.61
CA ALA A 6 -7.66 -2.12 -4.52
C ALA A 6 -6.19 -1.88 -4.16
N TYR A 7 -5.55 -0.90 -4.79
CA TYR A 7 -4.17 -0.53 -4.48
C TYR A 7 -4.04 0.01 -3.05
N MET A 8 -4.92 0.92 -2.66
CA MET A 8 -4.89 1.53 -1.32
C MET A 8 -5.10 0.46 -0.24
N ASN A 9 -6.03 -0.46 -0.45
CA ASN A 9 -6.29 -1.55 0.48
C ASN A 9 -5.10 -2.51 0.56
N ALA A 10 -4.52 -2.89 -0.58
CA ALA A 10 -3.34 -3.75 -0.60
C ALA A 10 -2.16 -3.11 0.13
N PHE A 11 -1.95 -1.81 -0.06
CA PHE A 11 -0.90 -1.07 0.64
C PHE A 11 -1.12 -1.11 2.15
N ALA A 12 -2.35 -0.82 2.60
CA ALA A 12 -2.69 -0.80 4.03
C ALA A 12 -2.57 -2.18 4.67
N PHE A 13 -3.06 -3.23 4.02
CA PHE A 13 -3.02 -4.59 4.57
C PHE A 13 -1.62 -5.19 4.56
N THR A 14 -0.81 -4.92 3.55
CA THR A 14 0.58 -5.40 3.54
C THR A 14 1.42 -4.66 4.58
N ASP A 15 1.15 -3.39 4.84
CA ASP A 15 1.80 -2.65 5.92
C ASP A 15 1.40 -3.21 7.29
N LEU A 16 0.13 -3.51 7.49
CA LEU A 16 -0.37 -4.17 8.70
C LEU A 16 0.31 -5.51 8.92
N GLN A 17 0.41 -6.33 7.88
CA GLN A 17 1.09 -7.63 7.94
C GLN A 17 2.54 -7.48 8.41
N ARG A 18 3.27 -6.52 7.87
CA ARG A 18 4.65 -6.24 8.25
C ARG A 18 4.76 -5.84 9.72
N ARG A 19 3.88 -4.94 10.18
CA ARG A 19 3.86 -4.47 11.56
C ARG A 19 3.53 -5.58 12.54
N MET A 20 2.61 -6.45 12.20
CA MET A 20 2.27 -7.62 13.02
C MET A 20 3.45 -8.57 13.12
N ALA A 21 4.15 -8.85 12.03
CA ALA A 21 5.35 -9.68 12.04
C ALA A 21 6.44 -9.10 12.95
N GLU A 22 6.66 -7.79 12.91
CA GLU A 22 7.61 -7.10 13.80
C GLU A 22 7.23 -7.24 15.27
N GLN A 23 5.96 -7.08 15.61
CA GLN A 23 5.48 -7.21 16.99
C GLN A 23 5.60 -8.64 17.50
N ILE A 24 5.28 -9.62 16.68
CA ILE A 24 5.43 -11.04 17.03
C ILE A 24 6.91 -11.36 17.25
N ALA A 25 7.79 -10.89 16.37
CA ALA A 25 9.23 -11.10 16.50
C ALA A 25 9.77 -10.57 17.82
N LYS A 26 9.33 -9.40 18.24
CA LYS A 26 9.71 -8.82 19.55
C LYS A 26 9.22 -9.66 20.71
N LYS A 27 8.00 -10.19 20.62
CA LYS A 27 7.41 -11.01 21.69
C LYS A 27 8.10 -12.35 21.88
N ILE A 28 8.44 -13.03 20.79
CA ILE A 28 9.05 -14.36 20.85
C ILE A 28 10.58 -14.35 20.84
N GLY A 29 11.19 -13.18 20.62
CA GLY A 29 12.64 -13.02 20.57
C GLY A 29 13.31 -13.69 19.38
N GLN A 30 12.58 -13.89 18.28
CA GLN A 30 13.08 -14.52 17.06
C GLN A 30 12.64 -13.72 15.84
N PRO A 31 13.43 -13.74 14.74
CA PRO A 31 13.01 -13.08 13.50
C PRO A 31 11.73 -13.70 12.95
N VAL A 32 10.83 -12.86 12.47
CA VAL A 32 9.58 -13.28 11.81
C VAL A 32 9.49 -12.53 10.48
N ALA A 33 9.48 -13.28 9.38
CA ALA A 33 9.33 -12.74 8.05
C ALA A 33 7.85 -12.73 7.64
N VAL A 34 7.47 -11.77 6.81
CA VAL A 34 6.15 -11.77 6.19
C VAL A 34 6.07 -12.86 5.12
N GLY A 35 4.90 -13.48 5.02
CA GLY A 35 4.62 -14.47 3.97
C GLY A 35 3.91 -13.84 2.78
N ARG A 36 3.11 -14.67 2.11
CA ARG A 36 2.33 -14.25 0.94
C ARG A 36 1.13 -13.41 1.38
N TYR A 37 0.85 -12.38 0.60
CA TYR A 37 -0.43 -11.67 0.64
C TYR A 37 -1.27 -12.13 -0.55
N ALA A 38 -2.51 -12.52 -0.32
CA ALA A 38 -3.44 -12.93 -1.36
C ALA A 38 -4.75 -12.14 -1.22
N ASP A 39 -5.23 -11.59 -2.34
CA ASP A 39 -6.47 -10.84 -2.40
C ASP A 39 -7.41 -11.50 -3.42
N LEU A 40 -8.56 -11.95 -2.93
CA LEU A 40 -9.60 -12.62 -3.74
C LEU A 40 -10.75 -11.64 -3.91
N VAL A 41 -11.03 -11.25 -5.15
CA VAL A 41 -11.98 -10.18 -5.46
C VAL A 41 -13.09 -10.73 -6.35
N ASP A 42 -14.35 -10.62 -5.89
CA ASP A 42 -15.53 -11.05 -6.66
C ASP A 42 -15.78 -10.16 -7.88
N SER A 43 -15.55 -8.86 -7.74
CA SER A 43 -15.77 -7.89 -8.82
C SER A 43 -14.60 -6.93 -8.92
N PHE A 44 -13.72 -7.21 -9.88
CA PHE A 44 -12.55 -6.35 -10.15
C PHE A 44 -12.91 -5.42 -11.31
N HIS A 45 -13.20 -4.16 -10.99
CA HIS A 45 -13.79 -3.22 -11.93
C HIS A 45 -13.18 -1.83 -11.82
N ILE A 46 -13.38 -1.01 -12.84
CA ILE A 46 -12.97 0.40 -12.90
C ILE A 46 -14.22 1.24 -13.13
N TYR A 47 -14.43 2.25 -12.27
CA TYR A 47 -15.54 3.17 -12.44
C TYR A 47 -15.39 4.00 -13.72
N GLY A 48 -16.49 4.20 -14.45
CA GLY A 48 -16.50 5.01 -15.66
C GLY A 48 -15.96 6.43 -15.48
N SER A 49 -16.16 7.01 -14.28
CA SER A 49 -15.64 8.33 -13.94
C SER A 49 -14.10 8.40 -13.95
N TYR A 50 -13.42 7.25 -13.92
CA TYR A 50 -11.95 7.17 -13.91
C TYR A 50 -11.36 6.79 -15.25
N PHE A 51 -12.16 6.54 -16.27
CA PHE A 51 -11.65 6.07 -17.57
C PHE A 51 -10.61 7.01 -18.17
N LYS A 52 -10.83 8.30 -18.07
CA LYS A 52 -9.90 9.30 -18.60
C LYS A 52 -8.54 9.28 -17.90
N GLN A 53 -8.55 9.15 -16.57
CA GLN A 53 -7.32 8.99 -15.77
C GLN A 53 -6.64 7.67 -16.06
N PHE A 54 -7.42 6.62 -16.25
CA PHE A 54 -6.91 5.28 -16.52
C PHE A 54 -6.21 5.20 -17.88
N GLU A 55 -6.65 5.95 -18.88
CA GLU A 55 -5.95 6.06 -20.17
C GLU A 55 -4.52 6.58 -19.96
N GLY A 56 -4.34 7.60 -19.12
CA GLY A 56 -3.03 8.13 -18.77
C GLY A 56 -2.16 7.09 -18.05
N PHE A 57 -2.76 6.31 -17.18
CA PHE A 57 -2.07 5.20 -16.50
C PHE A 57 -1.61 4.14 -17.49
N LEU A 58 -2.45 3.71 -18.42
CA LEU A 58 -2.08 2.74 -19.45
C LEU A 58 -0.94 3.24 -20.31
N LYS A 59 -0.98 4.51 -20.69
CA LYS A 59 0.11 5.14 -21.45
C LYS A 59 1.42 5.11 -20.66
N SER A 60 1.37 5.41 -19.37
CA SER A 60 2.51 5.35 -18.47
C SER A 60 3.11 3.93 -18.39
N VAL A 61 2.26 2.90 -18.32
CA VAL A 61 2.71 1.51 -18.33
C VAL A 61 3.44 1.14 -19.62
N GLN A 62 3.01 1.70 -20.74
CA GLN A 62 3.62 1.43 -22.05
C GLN A 62 4.94 2.18 -22.27
N THR A 63 5.09 3.36 -21.67
CA THR A 63 6.21 4.28 -21.96
C THR A 63 7.26 4.33 -20.85
N ARG A 64 6.95 3.87 -19.65
CA ARG A 64 7.86 3.90 -18.50
C ARG A 64 8.16 2.48 -18.04
N SER A 65 9.39 2.24 -17.60
CA SER A 65 9.80 0.94 -17.06
C SER A 65 9.13 0.64 -15.72
N PHE A 66 9.18 -0.62 -15.28
CA PHE A 66 8.69 -1.02 -13.97
C PHE A 66 9.40 -0.25 -12.85
N GLU A 67 10.70 -0.10 -12.95
CA GLU A 67 11.53 0.62 -11.98
C GLU A 67 11.12 2.09 -11.87
N GLU A 68 10.86 2.74 -13.01
CA GLU A 68 10.42 4.14 -13.03
C GLU A 68 9.02 4.35 -12.43
N ARG A 69 8.20 3.30 -12.37
CA ARG A 69 6.82 3.33 -11.85
C ARG A 69 6.67 2.78 -10.45
N THR A 70 7.78 2.30 -9.84
CA THR A 70 7.73 1.56 -8.58
C THR A 70 8.52 2.30 -7.50
N TRP A 71 7.96 2.37 -6.30
CA TRP A 71 8.61 2.91 -5.12
C TRP A 71 8.61 1.87 -4.01
N PRO A 72 9.69 1.77 -3.22
CA PRO A 72 9.68 0.92 -2.04
C PRO A 72 8.73 1.48 -0.98
N SER A 73 8.14 0.60 -0.19
CA SER A 73 7.22 1.01 0.89
C SER A 73 7.87 1.94 1.90
N SER A 74 9.19 1.83 2.09
CA SER A 74 9.97 2.72 2.97
C SER A 74 9.89 4.19 2.56
N PHE A 75 9.56 4.49 1.31
CA PHE A 75 9.36 5.86 0.84
C PHE A 75 8.22 6.58 1.60
N ALA A 76 7.22 5.83 2.05
CA ALA A 76 6.08 6.38 2.77
C ALA A 76 6.34 6.60 4.28
N GLU A 77 7.44 6.10 4.81
CA GLU A 77 7.70 6.16 6.27
C GLU A 77 7.71 7.60 6.83
N PRO A 78 8.33 8.60 6.19
CA PRO A 78 8.25 9.98 6.68
C PRO A 78 6.82 10.52 6.75
N MET A 79 5.96 10.11 5.81
CA MET A 79 4.54 10.51 5.80
C MET A 79 3.78 9.89 6.96
N PHE A 80 4.10 8.64 7.31
CA PHE A 80 3.51 7.97 8.47
C PHE A 80 3.95 8.61 9.78
N GLU A 81 5.21 8.99 9.91
CA GLU A 81 5.72 9.70 11.08
C GLU A 81 4.97 11.01 11.28
N GLU A 82 4.87 11.82 10.25
CA GLU A 82 4.12 13.07 10.29
C GLU A 82 2.66 12.86 10.70
N ALA A 83 2.03 11.83 10.13
CA ALA A 83 0.65 11.50 10.46
C ALA A 83 0.49 11.08 11.93
N ARG A 84 1.42 10.31 12.48
CA ARG A 84 1.42 9.90 13.89
C ARG A 84 1.56 11.11 14.80
N GLU A 85 2.47 12.02 14.49
CA GLU A 85 2.68 13.25 15.25
C GLU A 85 1.42 14.11 15.25
N ARG A 86 0.79 14.27 14.10
CA ARG A 86 -0.46 15.04 13.98
C ARG A 86 -1.58 14.42 14.80
N LEU A 87 -1.75 13.10 14.71
CA LEU A 87 -2.78 12.40 15.47
C LEU A 87 -2.54 12.46 16.98
N ALA A 88 -1.28 12.40 17.41
CA ALA A 88 -0.93 12.56 18.82
C ALA A 88 -1.27 13.98 19.33
N ALA A 89 -1.00 15.00 18.52
CA ALA A 89 -1.33 16.38 18.85
C ALA A 89 -2.85 16.62 18.95
N GLU A 90 -3.62 15.97 18.08
CA GLU A 90 -5.10 16.07 18.09
C GLU A 90 -5.74 15.46 19.34
N LYS A 91 -5.08 14.49 19.98
CA LYS A 91 -5.57 13.83 21.19
C LYS A 91 -5.35 14.63 22.48
N THR A 92 -4.56 15.65 22.43
CA THR A 92 -4.32 16.55 23.55
C THR A 92 -5.18 17.80 23.41
#